data_187ce1b7809de3fe8e3e969c2c32436c
#
_entry.id   187ce1b7809de3fe8e3e969c2c32436c
#
_cell.length_a   1.000
_cell.length_b   1.000
_cell.length_c   1.000
_cell.angle_alpha   90.00
_cell.angle_beta   90.00
_cell.angle_gamma   90.00
#
_symmetry.space_group_name_H-M   'P 1'
#
loop_
_entity.id
_entity.type
_entity.pdbx_description
1 polymer ?
#
loop_
_entity_poly.entity_id
_entity_poly.type
_entity_poly.pdbx_seq_one_letter_code
_entity_poly.pdbx_strand_id
1 'polypeptide(L)'
;FRRVSEARTVQLAEKKITLHVTPTEVNVAAEPALLEQALGNLLDNAIDFTPESGCITLSAEVEQEHVTLKVLDTGSGIPDYALSRIFERFYSLPRANGQKSSGLGLAFVSEVARLFNGEVTLRNVQEGGVLASLRLHRHFT
;
A
#
# COMPACT_ATOMS: atom_id res chain seq x y z
N PHE A 1 -8.09 7.64 3.39
CA PHE A 1 -8.34 6.85 2.15
C PHE A 1 -9.00 7.64 1.03
N ARG A 2 -9.90 8.56 1.34
CA ARG A 2 -10.68 9.24 0.29
C ARG A 2 -9.83 10.05 -0.67
N ARG A 3 -8.91 10.88 -0.19
CA ARG A 3 -8.03 11.68 -1.04
C ARG A 3 -7.13 10.82 -1.91
N VAL A 4 -6.59 9.78 -1.31
CA VAL A 4 -5.68 8.85 -1.99
C VAL A 4 -6.43 8.15 -3.12
N SER A 5 -7.67 7.71 -2.86
CA SER A 5 -8.52 7.03 -3.84
C SER A 5 -8.94 7.97 -4.98
N GLU A 6 -9.38 9.18 -4.63
CA GLU A 6 -9.84 10.16 -5.63
C GLU A 6 -8.73 10.57 -6.59
N ALA A 7 -7.51 10.70 -6.10
CA ALA A 7 -6.35 11.05 -6.93
C ALA A 7 -6.02 9.96 -7.96
N ARG A 8 -6.54 8.76 -7.81
CA ARG A 8 -6.23 7.61 -8.67
C ARG A 8 -7.42 7.10 -9.47
N THR A 9 -8.46 7.89 -9.58
CA THR A 9 -9.68 7.52 -10.31
C THR A 9 -9.40 7.12 -11.75
N VAL A 10 -8.55 7.87 -12.44
CA VAL A 10 -8.22 7.61 -13.85
C VAL A 10 -7.50 6.27 -14.00
N GLN A 11 -6.48 6.02 -13.17
CA GLN A 11 -5.70 4.78 -13.24
C GLN A 11 -6.58 3.54 -12.95
N LEU A 12 -7.46 3.66 -11.97
CA LEU A 12 -8.38 2.57 -11.62
C LEU A 12 -9.36 2.30 -12.78
N ALA A 13 -9.89 3.37 -13.39
CA ALA A 13 -10.82 3.23 -14.51
C ALA A 13 -10.16 2.62 -15.73
N GLU A 14 -8.92 3.00 -16.04
CA GLU A 14 -8.18 2.48 -17.19
C GLU A 14 -7.96 0.97 -17.09
N LYS A 15 -7.73 0.45 -15.91
CA LYS A 15 -7.56 -1.00 -15.69
C LYS A 15 -8.84 -1.69 -15.27
N LYS A 16 -9.95 -0.96 -15.18
CA LYS A 16 -11.24 -1.49 -14.75
C LYS A 16 -11.14 -2.19 -13.38
N ILE A 17 -10.32 -1.63 -12.50
CA ILE A 17 -10.13 -2.17 -11.16
C ILE A 17 -11.26 -1.67 -10.27
N THR A 18 -11.88 -2.58 -9.53
CA THR A 18 -12.88 -2.26 -8.53
C THR A 18 -12.18 -1.95 -7.21
N LEU A 19 -12.42 -0.77 -6.68
CA LEU A 19 -11.86 -0.35 -5.40
C LEU A 19 -12.94 -0.39 -4.32
N HIS A 20 -12.68 -1.17 -3.27
CA HIS A 20 -13.54 -1.23 -2.10
C HIS A 20 -12.85 -0.50 -0.96
N VAL A 21 -13.55 0.46 -0.35
CA VAL A 21 -13.03 1.18 0.81
C VAL A 21 -13.93 0.91 2.00
N THR A 22 -13.37 0.32 3.05
CA THR A 22 -14.12 0.11 4.29
C THR A 22 -14.09 1.42 5.08
N PRO A 23 -15.25 2.05 5.32
CA PRO A 23 -15.30 3.31 6.07
C PRO A 23 -14.80 3.09 7.49
N THR A 24 -13.80 3.87 7.88
CA THR A 24 -13.25 3.80 9.24
C THR A 24 -12.72 5.18 9.60
N GLU A 25 -13.16 5.71 10.72
CA GLU A 25 -12.58 6.94 11.26
C GLU A 25 -11.47 6.55 12.22
N VAL A 26 -10.25 6.98 11.91
CA VAL A 26 -9.09 6.68 12.74
C VAL A 26 -8.25 7.93 12.92
N ASN A 27 -7.68 8.06 14.11
CA ASN A 27 -6.70 9.08 14.39
C ASN A 27 -5.36 8.40 14.59
N VAL A 28 -4.36 8.86 13.86
CA VAL A 28 -3.00 8.32 13.94
C VAL A 28 -2.02 9.42 14.29
N ALA A 29 -0.95 9.06 14.98
CA ALA A 29 0.13 9.96 15.31
C ALA A 29 1.10 10.04 14.12
N ALA A 30 0.66 10.71 13.05
CA ALA A 30 1.46 10.85 11.84
C ALA A 30 1.13 12.18 11.18
N GLU A 31 2.11 12.72 10.47
CA GLU A 31 1.92 13.95 9.70
C GLU A 31 1.07 13.60 8.47
N PRO A 32 -0.07 14.33 8.24
CA PRO A 32 -1.03 13.93 7.21
C PRO A 32 -0.46 13.84 5.79
N ALA A 33 0.39 14.78 5.39
CA ALA A 33 0.95 14.77 4.04
C ALA A 33 1.86 13.56 3.82
N LEU A 34 2.67 13.19 4.81
CA LEU A 34 3.53 12.01 4.72
C LEU A 34 2.70 10.73 4.69
N LEU A 35 1.65 10.67 5.49
CA LEU A 35 0.76 9.52 5.51
C LEU A 35 0.04 9.34 4.17
N GLU A 36 -0.48 10.43 3.60
CA GLU A 36 -1.13 10.38 2.29
C GLU A 36 -0.16 9.91 1.21
N GLN A 37 1.08 10.40 1.23
CA GLN A 37 2.09 9.97 0.26
C GLN A 37 2.41 8.49 0.42
N ALA A 38 2.55 8.01 1.65
CA ALA A 38 2.84 6.60 1.91
C ALA A 38 1.69 5.70 1.43
N LEU A 39 0.46 6.04 1.79
CA LEU A 39 -0.72 5.30 1.33
C LEU A 39 -0.85 5.33 -0.18
N GLY A 40 -0.59 6.49 -0.77
CA GLY A 40 -0.60 6.66 -2.23
C GLY A 40 0.39 5.73 -2.90
N ASN A 41 1.60 5.64 -2.36
CA ASN A 41 2.62 4.74 -2.90
C ASN A 41 2.20 3.27 -2.79
N LEU A 42 1.59 2.87 -1.67
CA LEU A 42 1.07 1.51 -1.52
C LEU A 42 -0.05 1.23 -2.52
N LEU A 43 -0.96 2.18 -2.71
CA LEU A 43 -2.06 2.01 -3.66
C LEU A 43 -1.55 1.99 -5.10
N ASP A 44 -0.62 2.86 -5.46
CA ASP A 44 0.01 2.85 -6.79
C ASP A 44 0.65 1.49 -7.08
N ASN A 45 1.35 0.95 -6.10
CA ASN A 45 1.97 -0.35 -6.23
C ASN A 45 0.92 -1.45 -6.45
N ALA A 46 -0.17 -1.42 -5.70
CA ALA A 46 -1.27 -2.37 -5.88
C ALA A 46 -1.92 -2.25 -7.26
N ILE A 47 -2.16 -1.04 -7.74
CA ILE A 47 -2.73 -0.81 -9.07
C ILE A 47 -1.81 -1.38 -10.15
N ASP A 48 -0.50 -1.12 -10.04
CA ASP A 48 0.46 -1.56 -11.03
C ASP A 48 0.54 -3.09 -11.17
N PHE A 49 0.38 -3.81 -10.06
CA PHE A 49 0.49 -5.26 -10.07
C PHE A 49 -0.87 -5.99 -10.14
N THR A 50 -1.98 -5.26 -10.08
CA THR A 50 -3.30 -5.86 -10.23
C THR A 50 -3.65 -5.92 -11.72
N PRO A 51 -4.09 -7.09 -12.24
CA PRO A 51 -4.48 -7.20 -13.64
C PRO A 51 -5.78 -6.46 -13.91
N GLU A 52 -6.06 -6.25 -15.19
CA GLU A 52 -7.31 -5.64 -15.62
C GLU A 52 -8.51 -6.39 -15.02
N SER A 53 -9.49 -5.64 -14.57
CA SER A 53 -10.71 -6.15 -13.92
C SER A 53 -10.48 -6.79 -12.55
N GLY A 54 -9.32 -6.58 -11.94
CA GLY A 54 -9.06 -7.04 -10.58
C GLY A 54 -9.72 -6.16 -9.51
N CYS A 55 -9.40 -6.45 -8.27
CA CYS A 55 -9.97 -5.75 -7.11
C CYS A 55 -8.89 -5.30 -6.14
N ILE A 56 -9.11 -4.14 -5.53
CA ILE A 56 -8.27 -3.62 -4.44
C ILE A 56 -9.19 -3.24 -3.29
N THR A 57 -8.83 -3.62 -2.08
CA THR A 57 -9.57 -3.27 -0.87
C THR A 57 -8.71 -2.46 0.07
N LEU A 58 -9.20 -1.29 0.46
CA LEU A 58 -8.57 -0.44 1.48
C LEU A 58 -9.34 -0.60 2.78
N SER A 59 -8.63 -0.88 3.86
CA SER A 59 -9.24 -1.04 5.18
C SER A 59 -8.30 -0.58 6.27
N ALA A 60 -8.85 -0.41 7.47
CA ALA A 60 -8.06 -0.07 8.64
C ALA A 60 -8.50 -0.95 9.81
N GLU A 61 -7.51 -1.44 10.55
CA GLU A 61 -7.72 -2.22 11.74
C GLU A 61 -7.26 -1.40 12.94
N VAL A 62 -8.18 -1.12 13.86
CA VAL A 62 -7.90 -0.27 15.02
C VAL A 62 -7.65 -1.14 16.23
N GLU A 63 -6.46 -1.02 16.81
CA GLU A 63 -6.10 -1.66 18.07
C GLU A 63 -5.95 -0.59 19.14
N GLN A 64 -5.72 -0.99 20.39
CA GLN A 64 -5.64 -0.05 21.49
C GLN A 64 -4.53 0.99 21.29
N GLU A 65 -3.36 0.56 20.85
CA GLU A 65 -2.19 1.43 20.70
C GLU A 65 -1.77 1.65 19.23
N HIS A 66 -2.33 0.87 18.31
CA HIS A 66 -1.92 0.87 16.92
C HIS A 66 -3.10 0.94 15.98
N VAL A 67 -2.84 1.46 14.79
CA VAL A 67 -3.75 1.36 13.64
C VAL A 67 -2.97 0.71 12.52
N THR A 68 -3.55 -0.28 11.87
CA THR A 68 -2.97 -0.90 10.69
C THR A 68 -3.82 -0.54 9.49
N LEU A 69 -3.20 0.18 8.54
CA LEU A 69 -3.82 0.52 7.27
C LEU A 69 -3.45 -0.57 6.28
N LYS A 70 -4.45 -1.13 5.58
CA LYS A 70 -4.26 -2.31 4.73
C LYS A 70 -4.67 -2.02 3.30
N VAL A 71 -3.84 -2.46 2.36
CA VAL A 71 -4.11 -2.44 0.93
C VAL A 71 -4.00 -3.88 0.44
N LEU A 72 -5.15 -4.48 0.10
CA LEU A 72 -5.21 -5.85 -0.38
C LEU A 72 -5.54 -5.84 -1.87
N ASP A 73 -4.70 -6.46 -2.69
CA ASP A 73 -4.96 -6.58 -4.12
C ASP A 73 -5.16 -8.03 -4.53
N THR A 74 -5.66 -8.22 -5.76
CA THR A 74 -5.84 -9.55 -6.35
C THR A 74 -4.82 -9.83 -7.44
N GLY A 75 -3.63 -9.23 -7.32
CA GLY A 75 -2.57 -9.36 -8.31
C GLY A 75 -1.87 -10.71 -8.29
N SER A 76 -0.77 -10.77 -9.02
CA SER A 76 -0.01 -12.03 -9.19
C SER A 76 0.86 -12.39 -7.99
N GLY A 77 1.00 -11.49 -7.02
CA GLY A 77 1.87 -11.71 -5.87
C GLY A 77 3.29 -11.22 -6.13
N ILE A 78 4.14 -11.36 -5.13
CA ILE A 78 5.53 -10.95 -5.17
C ILE A 78 6.40 -12.20 -5.10
N PRO A 79 7.37 -12.38 -6.01
CA PRO A 79 8.27 -13.54 -5.93
C PRO A 79 9.04 -13.55 -4.60
N ASP A 80 9.28 -14.74 -4.05
CA ASP A 80 9.97 -14.87 -2.76
C ASP A 80 11.33 -14.19 -2.76
N TYR A 81 12.09 -14.26 -3.86
CA TYR A 81 13.40 -13.63 -3.93
C TYR A 81 13.32 -12.10 -3.79
N ALA A 82 12.17 -11.51 -4.09
CA ALA A 82 11.97 -10.07 -4.04
C ALA A 82 11.46 -9.60 -2.68
N LEU A 83 10.74 -10.44 -1.94
CA LEU A 83 10.13 -10.05 -0.66
C LEU A 83 11.14 -9.47 0.34
N SER A 84 12.34 -10.02 0.40
CA SER A 84 13.37 -9.54 1.31
C SER A 84 14.01 -8.22 0.88
N ARG A 85 13.79 -7.80 -0.37
CA ARG A 85 14.45 -6.63 -0.96
C ARG A 85 13.49 -5.52 -1.39
N ILE A 86 12.19 -5.79 -1.29
CA ILE A 86 11.17 -4.91 -1.89
C ILE A 86 11.17 -3.48 -1.34
N PHE A 87 11.70 -3.27 -0.13
CA PHE A 87 11.81 -1.94 0.48
C PHE A 87 13.16 -1.28 0.27
N GLU A 88 14.10 -1.93 -0.42
CA GLU A 88 15.39 -1.32 -0.72
C GLU A 88 15.23 -0.23 -1.76
N ARG A 89 15.98 0.85 -1.60
CA ARG A 89 15.96 1.95 -2.57
C ARG A 89 16.41 1.45 -3.94
N PHE A 90 15.71 1.90 -4.97
CA PHE A 90 15.98 1.57 -6.38
C PHE A 90 15.74 0.11 -6.76
N TYR A 91 15.28 -0.74 -5.81
CA TYR A 91 14.85 -2.08 -6.15
C TYR A 91 13.44 -2.03 -6.72
N SER A 92 13.23 -2.61 -7.87
CA SER A 92 11.94 -2.57 -8.56
C SER A 92 11.71 -3.85 -9.33
N LEU A 93 10.46 -4.32 -9.31
CA LEU A 93 10.02 -5.43 -10.15
C LEU A 93 9.38 -4.88 -11.42
N PRO A 94 9.47 -5.60 -12.56
CA PRO A 94 8.73 -5.22 -13.76
C PRO A 94 7.23 -5.18 -13.49
N ARG A 95 6.58 -4.15 -13.99
CA ARG A 95 5.13 -4.01 -13.87
C ARG A 95 4.42 -4.85 -14.93
N ALA A 96 3.09 -4.96 -14.81
CA ALA A 96 2.29 -5.73 -15.76
C ALA A 96 2.46 -5.28 -17.21
N ASN A 97 2.77 -3.99 -17.43
CA ASN A 97 3.02 -3.42 -18.76
C ASN A 97 4.50 -3.48 -19.19
N GLY A 98 5.34 -4.16 -18.43
CA GLY A 98 6.78 -4.27 -18.71
C GLY A 98 7.63 -3.11 -18.24
N GLN A 99 7.03 -2.05 -17.72
CA GLN A 99 7.76 -0.90 -17.19
C GLN A 99 8.24 -1.16 -15.76
N LYS A 100 9.30 -0.46 -15.37
CA LYS A 100 9.80 -0.50 -14.01
C LYS A 100 9.60 0.86 -13.33
N SER A 101 9.31 0.83 -12.03
CA SER A 101 9.24 2.05 -11.24
C SER A 101 10.64 2.54 -10.88
N SER A 102 10.71 3.71 -10.25
CA SER A 102 11.98 4.25 -9.75
C SER A 102 12.60 3.42 -8.64
N GLY A 103 11.79 2.57 -7.97
CA GLY A 103 12.25 1.81 -6.81
C GLY A 103 12.32 2.64 -5.53
N LEU A 104 11.70 3.82 -5.51
CA LEU A 104 11.71 4.72 -4.34
C LEU A 104 10.40 4.72 -3.56
N GLY A 105 9.28 4.30 -4.19
CA GLY A 105 7.97 4.36 -3.56
C GLY A 105 7.86 3.55 -2.27
N LEU A 106 8.26 2.28 -2.29
CA LEU A 106 8.20 1.43 -1.11
C LEU A 106 9.26 1.79 -0.08
N ALA A 107 10.44 2.24 -0.51
CA ALA A 107 11.47 2.73 0.40
C ALA A 107 10.96 3.95 1.18
N PHE A 108 10.22 4.84 0.52
CA PHE A 108 9.59 5.97 1.18
C PHE A 108 8.58 5.53 2.24
N VAL A 109 7.74 4.54 1.91
CA VAL A 109 6.76 4.00 2.88
C VAL A 109 7.46 3.44 4.11
N SER A 110 8.54 2.70 3.91
CA SER A 110 9.34 2.15 5.01
C SER A 110 9.91 3.26 5.91
N GLU A 111 10.40 4.34 5.33
CA GLU A 111 10.93 5.47 6.08
C GLU A 111 9.83 6.20 6.87
N VAL A 112 8.64 6.38 6.28
CA VAL A 112 7.51 6.98 6.98
C VAL A 112 7.08 6.10 8.16
N ALA A 113 7.00 4.79 7.96
CA ALA A 113 6.66 3.86 9.03
C ALA A 113 7.63 3.99 10.19
N ARG A 114 8.93 3.99 9.89
CA ARG A 114 9.96 4.11 10.91
C ARG A 114 9.89 5.44 11.65
N LEU A 115 9.65 6.53 10.94
CA LEU A 115 9.54 7.87 11.51
C LEU A 115 8.44 7.96 12.56
N PHE A 116 7.34 7.25 12.36
CA PHE A 116 6.20 7.26 13.28
C PHE A 116 6.09 5.99 14.12
N ASN A 117 7.23 5.33 14.37
CA ASN A 117 7.36 4.18 15.26
C ASN A 117 6.46 2.99 14.86
N GLY A 118 6.28 2.81 13.57
CA GLY A 118 5.51 1.70 13.03
C GLY A 118 6.35 0.83 12.13
N GLU A 119 5.66 0.02 11.35
CA GLU A 119 6.30 -0.82 10.34
C GLU A 119 5.39 -1.04 9.15
N VAL A 120 5.99 -1.31 8.00
CA VAL A 120 5.27 -1.70 6.80
C VAL A 120 5.68 -3.12 6.42
N THR A 121 4.71 -3.93 6.04
CA THR A 121 4.94 -5.30 5.58
C THR A 121 4.18 -5.55 4.29
N LEU A 122 4.75 -6.40 3.45
CA LEU A 122 4.09 -6.90 2.24
C LEU A 122 4.15 -8.41 2.30
N ARG A 123 3.01 -9.07 2.09
CA ARG A 123 2.99 -10.54 2.05
C ARG A 123 2.02 -11.03 0.99
N ASN A 124 2.34 -12.17 0.42
CA ASN A 124 1.43 -12.86 -0.49
C ASN A 124 0.30 -13.49 0.32
N VAL A 125 -0.92 -13.46 -0.22
CA VAL A 125 -2.06 -14.15 0.38
C VAL A 125 -2.37 -15.42 -0.39
N GLN A 126 -2.96 -16.43 0.31
CA GLN A 126 -3.20 -17.75 -0.28
C GLN A 126 -4.13 -17.71 -1.49
N GLU A 127 -5.11 -16.84 -1.46
CA GLU A 127 -6.09 -16.73 -2.55
C GLU A 127 -5.53 -16.00 -3.78
N GLY A 128 -4.27 -15.57 -3.71
CA GLY A 128 -3.63 -14.75 -4.73
C GLY A 128 -3.68 -13.28 -4.38
N GLY A 129 -2.61 -12.57 -4.75
CA GLY A 129 -2.47 -11.16 -4.47
C GLY A 129 -1.54 -10.87 -3.32
N VAL A 130 -1.48 -9.59 -2.95
CA VAL A 130 -0.58 -9.07 -1.92
C VAL A 130 -1.37 -8.27 -0.90
N LEU A 131 -1.05 -8.48 0.37
CA LEU A 131 -1.53 -7.63 1.45
C LEU A 131 -0.38 -6.72 1.91
N ALA A 132 -0.55 -5.43 1.69
CA ALA A 132 0.34 -4.41 2.22
C ALA A 132 -0.26 -3.87 3.52
N SER A 133 0.52 -3.85 4.59
CA SER A 133 0.07 -3.39 5.90
C SER A 133 1.01 -2.32 6.42
N LEU A 134 0.45 -1.15 6.73
CA LEU A 134 1.17 -0.03 7.35
C LEU A 134 0.64 0.14 8.76
N ARG A 135 1.44 -0.28 9.74
CA ARG A 135 1.09 -0.24 11.15
C ARG A 135 1.72 0.97 11.81
N LEU A 136 0.91 1.78 12.45
CA LEU A 136 1.33 3.04 13.07
C LEU A 136 0.81 3.13 14.50
N HIS A 137 1.50 3.87 15.35
CA HIS A 137 0.98 4.20 16.67
C HIS A 137 -0.19 5.17 16.55
N ARG A 138 -1.18 4.99 17.42
CA ARG A 138 -2.35 5.88 17.48
C ARG A 138 -2.01 7.21 18.14
N HIS A 139 -1.06 7.21 19.04
CA HIS A 139 -0.70 8.37 19.85
C HIS A 139 0.79 8.60 19.88
N PHE A 140 1.19 9.86 19.88
CA PHE A 140 2.54 10.24 20.25
C PHE A 140 2.66 10.18 21.78
N THR A 141 3.68 9.51 22.26
CA THR A 141 4.02 9.47 23.68
C THR A 141 5.44 9.91 23.88
#